data_7c0b2e7907a20e0d20b7da19ad92e150
#
_entry.id   7c0b2e7907a20e0d20b7da19ad92e150
#
_cell.length_a   1.000
_cell.length_b   1.000
_cell.length_c   1.000
_cell.angle_alpha   90.00
_cell.angle_beta   90.00
_cell.angle_gamma   90.00
#
_symmetry.space_group_name_H-M   'P 1'
#
loop_
_entity.id
_entity.type
_entity.pdbx_description
1 polymer ?
#
loop_
_entity_poly.entity_id
_entity_poly.type
_entity_poly.pdbx_seq_one_letter_code
_entity_poly.pdbx_strand_id
1 'polypeptide(L)'
;WIATKAAGATHYRVHQVLGWRRPTVSSRPDQPDRAWYGSAPTLIAQVSGTAAERAIPAIRDAVAAYPEPQRYRVWPGPNSNTFVAWVVRRVPELQVDFPPTAVGKDYLLDGWWARAPSGTGYQVSLGGGLFGLTVAYDEGVEWQLMGLTLGVDIARPALKLPGVGRLGMAALDAEGDH
;
A
#
# COMPACT_ATOMS: atom_id res chain seq x y z
N TRP A 1 2.65 -4.31 5.41
CA TRP A 1 2.06 -5.64 5.22
C TRP A 1 0.55 -5.61 5.15
N ILE A 2 -0.05 -6.70 4.65
CA ILE A 2 -1.49 -6.91 4.65
C ILE A 2 -1.77 -8.14 5.52
N ALA A 3 -2.72 -8.04 6.43
CA ALA A 3 -3.17 -9.15 7.25
C ALA A 3 -4.60 -9.54 6.89
N THR A 4 -4.83 -10.84 6.73
CA THR A 4 -6.16 -11.39 6.42
C THR A 4 -6.59 -12.39 7.48
N LYS A 5 -7.89 -12.39 7.82
CA LYS A 5 -8.47 -13.39 8.71
C LYS A 5 -9.84 -13.80 8.17
N ALA A 6 -9.96 -15.02 7.70
CA ALA A 6 -11.24 -15.55 7.23
C ALA A 6 -12.22 -15.75 8.39
N ALA A 7 -13.51 -15.77 8.11
CA ALA A 7 -14.54 -16.10 9.09
C ALA A 7 -14.23 -17.46 9.75
N GLY A 8 -14.33 -17.53 11.06
CA GLY A 8 -14.03 -18.72 11.84
C GLY A 8 -12.54 -19.07 11.99
N ALA A 9 -11.63 -18.37 11.33
CA ALA A 9 -10.19 -18.60 11.52
C ALA A 9 -9.72 -18.13 12.90
N THR A 10 -8.80 -18.86 13.50
CA THR A 10 -8.20 -18.54 14.81
C THR A 10 -7.05 -17.55 14.70
N HIS A 11 -6.37 -17.51 13.54
CA HIS A 11 -5.16 -16.73 13.34
C HIS A 11 -5.26 -15.85 12.10
N TYR A 12 -4.57 -14.71 12.14
CA TYR A 12 -4.31 -13.92 10.95
C TYR A 12 -3.25 -14.57 10.05
N ARG A 13 -3.37 -14.34 8.78
CA ARG A 13 -2.31 -14.59 7.80
C ARG A 13 -1.73 -13.28 7.35
N VAL A 14 -0.44 -13.10 7.56
CA VAL A 14 0.29 -11.88 7.20
C VAL A 14 1.01 -12.10 5.87
N HIS A 15 0.74 -11.22 4.91
CA HIS A 15 1.34 -11.15 3.58
C HIS A 15 2.31 -9.97 3.54
N GLN A 16 3.58 -10.23 3.27
CA GLN A 16 4.62 -9.21 3.30
C GLN A 16 5.80 -9.58 2.42
N VAL A 17 6.66 -8.61 2.14
CA VAL A 17 7.95 -8.79 1.47
C VAL A 17 9.07 -8.45 2.44
N LEU A 18 10.05 -9.35 2.57
CA LEU A 18 11.16 -9.26 3.49
C LEU A 18 12.49 -9.27 2.73
N GLY A 19 13.30 -8.21 2.88
CA GLY A 19 14.54 -8.03 2.14
C GLY A 19 15.66 -9.03 2.45
N TRP A 20 15.59 -9.68 3.61
CA TRP A 20 16.62 -10.61 4.10
C TRP A 20 16.37 -12.09 3.79
N ARG A 21 15.32 -12.40 3.06
CA ARG A 21 15.00 -13.80 2.66
C ARG A 21 14.78 -13.95 1.17
N ARG A 22 14.84 -15.21 0.69
CA ARG A 22 14.46 -15.59 -0.67
C ARG A 22 13.58 -16.85 -0.63
N PRO A 23 12.45 -16.89 -1.33
CA PRO A 23 11.84 -15.74 -1.98
C PRO A 23 11.50 -14.65 -0.96
N THR A 24 11.45 -13.38 -1.40
CA THR A 24 11.19 -12.24 -0.52
C THR A 24 9.75 -12.22 0.01
N VAL A 25 8.81 -12.74 -0.78
CA VAL A 25 7.40 -12.85 -0.43
C VAL A 25 7.21 -13.85 0.71
N SER A 26 6.47 -13.47 1.71
CA SER A 26 6.07 -14.30 2.85
C SER A 26 4.57 -14.18 3.08
N SER A 27 3.92 -15.32 3.21
CA SER A 27 2.49 -15.43 3.51
C SER A 27 2.29 -16.52 4.55
N ARG A 28 2.19 -16.16 5.83
CA ARG A 28 2.16 -17.13 6.95
C ARG A 28 1.26 -16.67 8.09
N PRO A 29 0.82 -17.57 8.95
CA PRO A 29 0.21 -17.19 10.23
C PRO A 29 1.18 -16.32 11.03
N ASP A 30 0.69 -15.15 11.48
CA ASP A 30 1.47 -14.22 12.31
C ASP A 30 0.50 -13.22 13.00
N GLN A 31 1.02 -12.45 13.96
CA GLN A 31 0.29 -11.36 14.59
C GLN A 31 0.47 -10.08 13.78
N PRO A 32 -0.63 -9.45 13.30
CA PRO A 32 -0.54 -8.26 12.46
C PRO A 32 -0.07 -7.02 13.21
N ASP A 33 -0.30 -6.97 14.49
CA ASP A 33 0.01 -5.87 15.42
C ASP A 33 1.36 -6.01 16.13
N ARG A 34 2.18 -6.98 15.71
CA ARG A 34 3.51 -7.16 16.27
C ARG A 34 4.40 -5.95 16.00
N ALA A 35 5.07 -5.46 17.05
CA ALA A 35 6.07 -4.41 16.91
C ALA A 35 7.27 -4.83 16.03
N TRP A 36 7.72 -3.90 15.20
CA TRP A 36 8.90 -4.04 14.36
C TRP A 36 9.97 -3.04 14.80
N TYR A 37 11.17 -3.53 15.07
CA TYR A 37 12.30 -2.69 15.52
C TYR A 37 11.94 -1.72 16.67
N GLY A 38 11.08 -2.19 17.59
CA GLY A 38 10.64 -1.39 18.74
C GLY A 38 9.48 -0.42 18.47
N SER A 39 8.98 -0.34 17.24
CA SER A 39 7.86 0.51 16.87
C SER A 39 6.58 -0.30 16.69
N ALA A 40 5.49 0.16 17.30
CA ALA A 40 4.17 -0.40 17.06
C ALA A 40 3.70 -0.09 15.62
N PRO A 41 2.94 -0.99 14.99
CA PRO A 41 2.36 -0.72 13.68
C PRO A 41 1.24 0.33 13.77
N THR A 42 1.06 1.07 12.67
CA THR A 42 -0.11 1.93 12.48
C THR A 42 -1.07 1.25 11.51
N LEU A 43 -2.33 1.14 11.88
CA LEU A 43 -3.39 0.68 10.99
C LEU A 43 -3.67 1.79 9.96
N ILE A 44 -3.56 1.47 8.68
CA ILE A 44 -3.80 2.42 7.59
C ILE A 44 -5.21 2.24 7.01
N ALA A 45 -5.67 1.01 6.89
CA ALA A 45 -7.00 0.69 6.39
C ALA A 45 -7.46 -0.66 6.92
N GLN A 46 -8.78 -0.82 7.07
CA GLN A 46 -9.41 -2.05 7.48
C GLN A 46 -10.68 -2.29 6.65
N VAL A 47 -10.88 -3.54 6.27
CA VAL A 47 -12.10 -3.99 5.57
C VAL A 47 -12.66 -5.18 6.33
N SER A 48 -13.97 -5.22 6.53
CA SER A 48 -14.66 -6.30 7.27
C SER A 48 -15.90 -6.82 6.54
N GLY A 49 -16.55 -7.83 7.09
CA GLY A 49 -17.79 -8.40 6.56
C GLY A 49 -17.63 -8.97 5.15
N THR A 50 -18.67 -8.84 4.34
CA THR A 50 -18.73 -9.41 2.98
C THR A 50 -17.69 -8.84 2.02
N ALA A 51 -17.26 -7.60 2.23
CA ALA A 51 -16.18 -7.01 1.45
C ALA A 51 -14.85 -7.72 1.74
N ALA A 52 -14.55 -8.03 3.01
CA ALA A 52 -13.37 -8.81 3.38
C ALA A 52 -13.43 -10.25 2.83
N GLU A 53 -14.61 -10.87 2.82
CA GLU A 53 -14.79 -12.21 2.23
C GLU A 53 -14.43 -12.24 0.74
N ARG A 54 -14.77 -11.19 -0.02
CA ARG A 54 -14.37 -11.05 -1.43
C ARG A 54 -12.89 -10.68 -1.57
N ALA A 55 -12.38 -9.80 -0.72
CA ALA A 55 -11.00 -9.34 -0.79
C ALA A 55 -9.97 -10.45 -0.50
N ILE A 56 -10.23 -11.35 0.45
CA ILE A 56 -9.25 -12.37 0.89
C ILE A 56 -8.76 -13.26 -0.26
N PRO A 57 -9.60 -13.86 -1.10
CA PRO A 57 -9.11 -14.64 -2.25
C PRO A 57 -8.37 -13.77 -3.25
N ALA A 58 -8.86 -12.57 -3.58
CA ALA A 58 -8.19 -11.65 -4.49
C ALA A 58 -6.81 -11.20 -3.97
N ILE A 59 -6.66 -10.98 -2.66
CA ILE A 59 -5.36 -10.71 -2.03
C ILE A 59 -4.40 -11.89 -2.24
N ARG A 60 -4.86 -13.13 -2.04
CA ARG A 60 -4.01 -14.32 -2.24
C ARG A 60 -3.53 -14.42 -3.68
N ASP A 61 -4.41 -14.18 -4.63
CA ASP A 61 -4.11 -14.23 -6.07
C ASP A 61 -3.11 -13.13 -6.44
N ALA A 62 -3.33 -11.90 -5.96
CA ALA A 62 -2.39 -10.79 -6.16
C ALA A 62 -1.01 -11.07 -5.54
N VAL A 63 -0.96 -11.64 -4.35
CA VAL A 63 0.29 -12.04 -3.68
C VAL A 63 1.02 -13.12 -4.47
N ALA A 64 0.30 -14.13 -4.99
CA ALA A 64 0.88 -15.19 -5.81
C ALA A 64 1.41 -14.68 -7.16
N ALA A 65 0.74 -13.66 -7.72
CA ALA A 65 1.12 -13.03 -8.98
C ALA A 65 2.19 -11.93 -8.85
N TYR A 66 2.73 -11.68 -7.67
CA TYR A 66 3.74 -10.64 -7.46
C TYR A 66 4.99 -10.89 -8.30
N PRO A 67 5.39 -9.98 -9.22
CA PRO A 67 6.38 -10.27 -10.25
C PRO A 67 7.83 -10.25 -9.77
N GLU A 68 8.10 -9.70 -8.57
CA GLU A 68 9.47 -9.53 -8.05
C GLU A 68 9.75 -10.37 -6.77
N PRO A 69 9.47 -11.70 -6.77
CA PRO A 69 9.61 -12.51 -5.55
C PRO A 69 11.06 -12.76 -5.15
N GLN A 70 12.02 -12.42 -6.01
CA GLN A 70 13.46 -12.61 -5.76
C GLN A 70 14.19 -11.29 -5.55
N ARG A 71 13.51 -10.13 -5.71
CA ARG A 71 14.13 -8.82 -5.70
C ARG A 71 13.60 -7.97 -4.56
N TYR A 72 14.50 -7.28 -3.89
CA TYR A 72 14.18 -6.27 -2.89
C TYR A 72 15.22 -5.15 -2.94
N ARG A 73 14.74 -3.93 -3.05
CA ARG A 73 15.56 -2.72 -2.93
C ARG A 73 14.86 -1.76 -1.98
N VAL A 74 15.56 -1.35 -0.92
CA VAL A 74 15.02 -0.42 0.08
C VAL A 74 14.54 0.86 -0.60
N TRP A 75 15.30 1.35 -1.58
CA TRP A 75 15.02 2.58 -2.31
C TRP A 75 15.46 2.48 -3.78
N PRO A 76 14.72 3.07 -4.73
CA PRO A 76 13.34 3.55 -4.63
C PRO A 76 12.32 2.41 -4.55
N GLY A 77 12.71 1.17 -4.81
CA GLY A 77 11.93 -0.06 -4.82
C GLY A 77 12.49 -1.07 -5.84
N PRO A 78 11.87 -2.24 -5.98
CA PRO A 78 10.69 -2.72 -5.25
C PRO A 78 11.01 -3.08 -3.79
N ASN A 79 10.14 -2.69 -2.88
CA ASN A 79 10.26 -2.93 -1.44
C ASN A 79 8.90 -3.37 -0.83
N SER A 80 8.78 -3.34 0.50
CA SER A 80 7.54 -3.73 1.18
C SER A 80 6.35 -2.83 0.85
N ASN A 81 6.55 -1.51 0.69
CA ASN A 81 5.48 -0.60 0.30
C ASN A 81 5.05 -0.82 -1.16
N THR A 82 6.01 -1.10 -2.05
CA THR A 82 5.74 -1.50 -3.45
C THR A 82 4.85 -2.74 -3.51
N PHE A 83 5.15 -3.75 -2.68
CA PHE A 83 4.36 -4.97 -2.59
C PHE A 83 2.92 -4.70 -2.12
N VAL A 84 2.76 -3.92 -1.06
CA VAL A 84 1.42 -3.59 -0.55
C VAL A 84 0.63 -2.79 -1.58
N ALA A 85 1.25 -1.79 -2.22
CA ALA A 85 0.62 -1.01 -3.28
C ALA A 85 0.26 -1.85 -4.53
N TRP A 86 1.08 -2.86 -4.86
CA TRP A 86 0.78 -3.84 -5.91
C TRP A 86 -0.50 -4.63 -5.60
N VAL A 87 -0.65 -5.14 -4.38
CA VAL A 87 -1.83 -5.90 -3.97
C VAL A 87 -3.05 -5.00 -3.93
N VAL A 88 -2.95 -3.82 -3.32
CA VAL A 88 -4.06 -2.86 -3.19
C VAL A 88 -4.64 -2.50 -4.56
N ARG A 89 -3.81 -2.19 -5.55
CA ARG A 89 -4.27 -1.84 -6.91
C ARG A 89 -5.02 -2.98 -7.62
N ARG A 90 -4.89 -4.22 -7.17
CA ARG A 90 -5.50 -5.43 -7.75
C ARG A 90 -6.73 -5.93 -7.01
N VAL A 91 -7.00 -5.37 -5.85
CA VAL A 91 -8.12 -5.78 -4.98
C VAL A 91 -9.05 -4.58 -4.81
N PRO A 92 -10.15 -4.51 -5.57
CA PRO A 92 -11.04 -3.34 -5.59
C PRO A 92 -11.65 -2.96 -4.24
N GLU A 93 -11.75 -3.93 -3.33
CA GLU A 93 -12.23 -3.72 -1.96
C GLU A 93 -11.22 -2.97 -1.08
N LEU A 94 -9.94 -2.95 -1.48
CA LEU A 94 -8.89 -2.22 -0.78
C LEU A 94 -8.70 -0.85 -1.43
N GLN A 95 -9.27 0.17 -0.84
CA GLN A 95 -9.08 1.56 -1.26
C GLN A 95 -8.22 2.26 -0.21
N VAL A 96 -6.99 2.62 -0.58
CA VAL A 96 -6.00 3.11 0.39
C VAL A 96 -5.32 4.37 -0.11
N ASP A 97 -5.46 5.46 0.63
CA ASP A 97 -4.57 6.63 0.52
C ASP A 97 -3.32 6.37 1.37
N PHE A 98 -2.24 5.96 0.74
CA PHE A 98 -0.99 5.69 1.44
C PHE A 98 -0.36 6.97 1.97
N PRO A 99 0.23 6.93 3.18
CA PRO A 99 0.96 8.09 3.69
C PRO A 99 2.15 8.44 2.77
N PRO A 100 2.51 9.73 2.67
CA PRO A 100 3.64 10.17 1.84
C PRO A 100 4.99 9.62 2.31
N THR A 101 5.04 9.08 3.54
CA THR A 101 6.20 8.40 4.11
C THR A 101 6.37 6.94 3.63
N ALA A 102 5.38 6.39 2.91
CA ALA A 102 5.45 5.02 2.36
C ALA A 102 6.32 4.97 1.08
N VAL A 103 7.60 5.20 1.23
CA VAL A 103 8.58 5.20 0.11
C VAL A 103 8.49 3.91 -0.69
N GLY A 104 8.34 4.03 -2.01
CA GLY A 104 8.21 2.89 -2.92
C GLY A 104 6.77 2.49 -3.25
N LYS A 105 5.74 3.13 -2.64
CA LYS A 105 4.33 2.94 -3.01
C LYS A 105 4.05 3.27 -4.48
N ASP A 106 4.82 4.19 -5.01
CA ASP A 106 4.69 4.74 -6.36
C ASP A 106 5.53 4.00 -7.41
N TYR A 107 6.29 2.99 -6.98
CA TYR A 107 7.06 2.13 -7.88
C TYR A 107 6.12 1.17 -8.61
N LEU A 108 5.88 1.41 -9.92
CA LEU A 108 5.06 0.54 -10.75
C LEU A 108 5.89 -0.64 -11.27
N LEU A 109 5.36 -1.85 -11.11
CA LEU A 109 5.97 -3.09 -11.57
C LEU A 109 5.53 -3.47 -12.98
N ASP A 110 4.35 -2.96 -13.41
CA ASP A 110 3.77 -3.19 -14.72
C ASP A 110 3.55 -1.84 -15.42
N GLY A 111 4.41 -1.53 -16.38
CA GLY A 111 4.26 -0.34 -17.20
C GLY A 111 4.63 0.96 -16.49
N TRP A 112 4.15 2.07 -17.04
CA TRP A 112 4.47 3.42 -16.60
C TRP A 112 3.27 4.18 -16.05
N TRP A 113 2.05 3.60 -16.10
CA TRP A 113 0.84 4.14 -15.54
C TRP A 113 -0.02 3.05 -14.87
N ALA A 114 -0.81 3.44 -13.88
CA ALA A 114 -1.73 2.57 -13.17
C ALA A 114 -2.89 3.38 -12.58
N ARG A 115 -3.91 2.70 -12.06
CA ARG A 115 -4.86 3.32 -11.13
C ARG A 115 -4.12 3.73 -9.85
N ALA A 116 -4.54 4.84 -9.26
CA ALA A 116 -4.13 5.22 -7.91
C ALA A 116 -4.55 4.13 -6.90
N PRO A 117 -3.84 3.96 -5.79
CA PRO A 117 -4.16 2.92 -4.80
C PRO A 117 -5.56 3.06 -4.17
N SER A 118 -6.09 4.27 -4.06
CA SER A 118 -7.48 4.50 -3.63
C SER A 118 -8.52 4.04 -4.67
N GLY A 119 -8.09 3.82 -5.92
CA GLY A 119 -9.00 3.55 -7.04
C GLY A 119 -9.70 4.79 -7.60
N THR A 120 -9.50 5.98 -7.03
CA THR A 120 -10.24 7.22 -7.37
C THR A 120 -9.53 8.11 -8.40
N GLY A 121 -8.44 7.63 -8.99
CA GLY A 121 -7.67 8.36 -9.99
C GLY A 121 -6.57 7.53 -10.64
N TYR A 122 -5.57 8.21 -11.14
CA TYR A 122 -4.47 7.60 -11.90
C TYR A 122 -3.11 8.09 -11.44
N GLN A 123 -2.14 7.25 -11.68
CA GLN A 123 -0.73 7.49 -11.39
C GLN A 123 0.12 7.20 -12.63
N VAL A 124 1.08 8.06 -12.87
CA VAL A 124 2.19 7.86 -13.81
C VAL A 124 3.47 7.71 -13.03
N SER A 125 4.34 6.77 -13.40
CA SER A 125 5.63 6.56 -12.76
C SER A 125 6.68 6.21 -13.81
N LEU A 126 7.76 6.97 -13.84
CA LEU A 126 8.83 6.86 -14.81
C LEU A 126 10.16 6.55 -14.13
N GLY A 127 11.07 5.92 -14.88
CA GLY A 127 12.42 5.59 -14.39
C GLY A 127 12.44 4.64 -13.20
N GLY A 128 11.45 3.74 -13.08
CA GLY A 128 11.38 2.82 -11.95
C GLY A 128 11.12 3.56 -10.61
N GLY A 129 10.17 4.48 -10.60
CA GLY A 129 9.81 5.25 -9.40
C GLY A 129 10.68 6.48 -9.12
N LEU A 130 11.55 6.88 -10.08
CA LEU A 130 12.35 8.09 -9.91
C LEU A 130 11.53 9.37 -10.07
N PHE A 131 10.56 9.35 -10.98
CA PHE A 131 9.64 10.46 -11.22
C PHE A 131 8.21 9.94 -11.30
N GLY A 132 7.27 10.68 -10.78
CA GLY A 132 5.86 10.30 -10.86
C GLY A 132 4.92 11.45 -10.57
N LEU A 133 3.66 11.21 -10.96
CA LEU A 133 2.53 12.10 -10.68
C LEU A 133 1.31 11.21 -10.40
N THR A 134 0.66 11.47 -9.27
CA THR A 134 -0.66 10.90 -8.97
C THR A 134 -1.68 12.02 -8.94
N VAL A 135 -2.81 11.78 -9.61
CA VAL A 135 -3.97 12.67 -9.56
C VAL A 135 -5.19 11.80 -9.27
N ALA A 136 -5.75 11.97 -8.09
CA ALA A 136 -6.87 11.18 -7.62
C ALA A 136 -7.69 11.97 -6.59
N TYR A 137 -8.96 11.57 -6.40
CA TYR A 137 -9.83 12.28 -5.47
C TYR A 137 -9.35 12.14 -4.02
N ASP A 138 -8.94 10.93 -3.61
CA ASP A 138 -8.53 10.66 -2.23
C ASP A 138 -7.07 11.02 -1.96
N GLU A 139 -6.18 10.77 -2.91
CA GLU A 139 -4.76 11.14 -2.79
C GLU A 139 -4.53 12.64 -3.03
N GLY A 140 -5.43 13.31 -3.76
CA GLY A 140 -5.19 14.66 -4.26
C GLY A 140 -4.22 14.67 -5.43
N VAL A 141 -3.31 15.63 -5.44
CA VAL A 141 -2.21 15.73 -6.41
C VAL A 141 -0.89 15.46 -5.70
N GLU A 142 -0.20 14.39 -6.09
CA GLU A 142 1.08 14.00 -5.52
C GLU A 142 2.16 13.97 -6.61
N TRP A 143 3.28 14.63 -6.36
CA TRP A 143 4.51 14.54 -7.14
C TRP A 143 5.48 13.59 -6.45
N GLN A 144 5.99 12.62 -7.19
CA GLN A 144 7.01 11.70 -6.72
C GLN A 144 8.34 12.06 -7.35
N LEU A 145 9.33 12.33 -6.52
CA LEU A 145 10.70 12.55 -6.93
C LEU A 145 11.61 11.61 -6.16
N MET A 146 12.26 10.71 -6.90
CA MET A 146 13.18 9.73 -6.30
C MET A 146 12.55 8.95 -5.14
N GLY A 147 11.28 8.54 -5.30
CA GLY A 147 10.54 7.79 -4.27
C GLY A 147 10.03 8.61 -3.08
N LEU A 148 10.29 9.91 -3.06
CA LEU A 148 9.75 10.84 -2.07
C LEU A 148 8.47 11.47 -2.60
N THR A 149 7.43 11.53 -1.78
CA THR A 149 6.12 12.07 -2.16
C THR A 149 5.91 13.46 -1.55
N LEU A 150 5.62 14.43 -2.42
CA LEU A 150 5.12 15.76 -2.06
C LEU A 150 3.73 15.91 -2.66
N GLY A 151 2.74 16.33 -1.88
CA GLY A 151 1.38 16.41 -2.39
C GLY A 151 0.50 17.43 -1.71
N VAL A 152 -0.62 17.72 -2.38
CA VAL A 152 -1.70 18.57 -1.87
C VAL A 152 -3.01 17.80 -2.04
N ASP A 153 -3.72 17.60 -0.95
CA ASP A 153 -5.08 17.10 -0.98
C ASP A 153 -6.05 18.30 -0.92
N ILE A 154 -6.88 18.43 -1.96
CA ILE A 154 -7.85 19.53 -2.09
C ILE A 154 -9.21 19.11 -1.50
N ALA A 155 -9.58 17.85 -1.62
CA ALA A 155 -10.84 17.33 -1.10
C ALA A 155 -10.88 17.34 0.44
N ARG A 156 -9.74 17.08 1.05
CA ARG A 156 -9.48 17.19 2.49
C ARG A 156 -8.23 18.02 2.72
N PRO A 157 -8.34 19.34 2.81
CA PRO A 157 -7.20 20.25 2.76
C PRO A 157 -6.03 19.83 3.64
N ALA A 158 -4.96 19.38 2.98
CA ALA A 158 -3.75 18.89 3.63
C ALA A 158 -2.54 18.98 2.70
N LEU A 159 -1.37 19.16 3.29
CA LEU A 159 -0.08 19.00 2.64
C LEU A 159 0.49 17.62 2.97
N LYS A 160 1.00 16.92 1.97
CA LYS A 160 1.70 15.65 2.10
C LYS A 160 3.19 15.90 1.91
N LEU A 161 3.98 15.69 2.96
CA LEU A 161 5.41 16.02 2.96
C LEU A 161 6.26 14.75 3.17
N PRO A 162 7.33 14.56 2.38
CA PRO A 162 8.23 13.43 2.57
C PRO A 162 8.90 13.48 3.94
N GLY A 163 8.97 12.35 4.63
CA GLY A 163 9.58 12.23 5.96
C GLY A 163 8.77 12.83 7.13
N VAL A 164 7.81 13.71 6.84
CA VAL A 164 6.96 14.36 7.85
C VAL A 164 5.59 13.71 7.94
N GLY A 165 4.99 13.38 6.79
CA GLY A 165 3.66 12.83 6.73
C GLY A 165 2.62 13.84 6.19
N ARG A 166 1.38 13.66 6.61
CA ARG A 166 0.24 14.49 6.24
C ARG A 166 0.03 15.60 7.29
N LEU A 167 -0.03 16.85 6.84
CA LEU A 167 -0.31 18.03 7.65
C LEU A 167 -1.64 18.65 7.18
N GLY A 168 -2.64 18.65 8.02
CA GLY A 168 -3.99 19.14 7.71
C GLY A 168 -5.07 18.15 8.13
N MET A 169 -6.18 18.09 7.38
CA MET A 169 -7.27 17.16 7.68
C MET A 169 -6.81 15.70 7.50
N ALA A 170 -7.30 14.81 8.36
CA ALA A 170 -7.01 13.38 8.27
C ALA A 170 -7.45 12.79 6.90
N ALA A 171 -6.75 11.76 6.44
CA ALA A 171 -7.24 10.92 5.35
C ALA A 171 -8.57 10.26 5.76
N LEU A 172 -9.37 9.80 4.78
CA LEU A 172 -10.50 8.94 5.11
C LEU A 172 -9.93 7.66 5.74
N ASP A 173 -10.31 7.45 6.99
CA ASP A 173 -10.18 6.12 7.56
C ASP A 173 -11.14 5.24 6.75
N ALA A 174 -10.64 4.12 6.22
CA ALA A 174 -11.48 3.10 5.64
C ALA A 174 -12.22 2.37 6.81
N GLU A 175 -12.99 3.12 7.58
CA GLU A 175 -13.98 2.55 8.48
C GLU A 175 -15.11 2.00 7.59
N GLY A 176 -15.12 0.69 7.47
CA GLY A 176 -16.28 0.00 6.91
C GLY A 176 -17.50 0.36 7.77
N ASP A 177 -18.49 0.93 7.10
CA ASP A 177 -19.81 1.20 7.64
C ASP A 177 -20.29 -0.01 8.45
N HIS A 178 -20.70 0.23 9.68
CA HIS A 178 -21.17 -0.78 10.63
C HIS A 178 -22.50 -1.39 10.21
#